data_4b385a031815562ce7e4b9dcb7d2289e
#
_entry.id   4b385a031815562ce7e4b9dcb7d2289e
#
_cell.length_a   1.000
_cell.length_b   1.000
_cell.length_c   1.000
_cell.angle_alpha   90.00
_cell.angle_beta   90.00
_cell.angle_gamma   90.00
#
_symmetry.space_group_name_H-M   'P 1'
#
loop_
_entity.id
_entity.type
_entity.pdbx_description
1 polymer ?
#
loop_
_entity_poly.entity_id
_entity_poly.type
_entity_poly.pdbx_seq_one_letter_code
_entity_poly.pdbx_strand_id
1 'polypeptide(L)'
;VRAVGTRMHFTVLRPDHPPLPVELNLPGMHNVRNALAAVAVATIAGVRDEAIIKGLAEFKGVGRRFAQWGEVPVHAEDGSIVGSYSLIDDYGHHPHEMAATLAAVRGAWPDRRVVVAFQPHRYTRTRDCLELFADVLSGVDEVVLAEVYPAGEAPIEGADSAHLADAVAERTGRRPTVATLEDLPAAIARTARAGDVVVTMGAGSIGRIPAKLTGRNE
;
A
#
# COMPACT_ATOMS: atom_id res chain seq x y z
N VAL A 1 10.48 -19.24 3.12
CA VAL A 1 9.47 -18.18 3.25
C VAL A 1 8.36 -18.44 2.26
N ARG A 2 7.11 -18.38 2.70
CA ARG A 2 5.91 -18.61 1.88
C ARG A 2 4.81 -17.61 2.28
N ALA A 3 4.17 -16.97 1.29
CA ALA A 3 2.97 -16.19 1.48
C ALA A 3 1.72 -17.10 1.49
N VAL A 4 0.75 -16.82 2.37
CA VAL A 4 -0.55 -17.48 2.43
C VAL A 4 -1.60 -16.39 2.69
N GLY A 5 -2.25 -15.92 1.64
CA GLY A 5 -3.09 -14.73 1.70
C GLY A 5 -2.27 -13.54 2.22
N THR A 6 -2.75 -12.86 3.23
CA THR A 6 -2.10 -11.70 3.85
C THR A 6 -1.10 -12.07 4.97
N ARG A 7 -0.71 -13.34 5.10
CA ARG A 7 0.24 -13.81 6.11
C ARG A 7 1.51 -14.35 5.49
N MET A 8 2.62 -14.24 6.22
CA MET A 8 3.91 -14.82 5.84
C MET A 8 4.29 -15.94 6.80
N HIS A 9 4.64 -17.11 6.25
CA HIS A 9 5.12 -18.27 7.00
C HIS A 9 6.60 -18.49 6.69
N PHE A 10 7.42 -18.56 7.71
CA PHE A 10 8.86 -18.80 7.57
C PHE A 10 9.47 -19.43 8.81
N THR A 11 10.68 -19.94 8.72
CA THR A 11 11.45 -20.45 9.84
C THR A 11 12.67 -19.57 10.05
N VAL A 12 12.89 -19.11 11.28
CA VAL A 12 14.08 -18.36 11.67
C VAL A 12 15.11 -19.33 12.23
N LEU A 13 16.29 -19.33 11.65
CA LEU A 13 17.46 -20.06 12.17
C LEU A 13 18.30 -19.11 13.02
N ARG A 14 18.55 -19.49 14.27
CA ARG A 14 19.31 -18.70 15.25
C ARG A 14 20.47 -19.55 15.78
N PRO A 15 21.68 -18.99 15.96
CA PRO A 15 22.77 -19.69 16.65
C PRO A 15 22.31 -20.19 18.04
N ASP A 16 22.69 -21.39 18.39
CA ASP A 16 22.46 -22.03 19.69
C ASP A 16 21.00 -22.14 20.15
N HIS A 17 20.05 -21.96 19.22
CA HIS A 17 18.62 -22.11 19.47
C HIS A 17 17.97 -23.04 18.45
N PRO A 18 16.88 -23.74 18.80
CA PRO A 18 16.12 -24.52 17.85
C PRO A 18 15.52 -23.60 16.76
N PRO A 19 15.26 -24.15 15.55
CA PRO A 19 14.55 -23.45 14.50
C PRO A 19 13.20 -22.92 14.99
N LEU A 20 12.91 -21.63 14.77
CA LEU A 20 11.69 -20.96 15.21
C LEU A 20 10.71 -20.86 14.04
N PRO A 21 9.63 -21.65 14.00
CA PRO A 21 8.55 -21.47 13.01
C PRO A 21 7.76 -20.21 13.33
N VAL A 22 7.58 -19.34 12.36
CA VAL A 22 6.88 -18.06 12.51
C VAL A 22 5.75 -17.96 11.51
N GLU A 23 4.57 -17.61 11.99
CA GLU A 23 3.48 -17.05 11.23
C GLU A 23 3.41 -15.55 11.53
N LEU A 24 3.67 -14.73 10.52
CA LEU A 24 3.60 -13.27 10.65
C LEU A 24 2.29 -12.77 10.05
N ASN A 25 1.51 -12.06 10.82
CA ASN A 25 0.22 -11.49 10.39
C ASN A 25 0.39 -10.19 9.58
N LEU A 26 1.42 -10.13 8.74
CA LEU A 26 1.66 -9.04 7.78
C LEU A 26 2.23 -9.63 6.49
N PRO A 27 1.77 -9.19 5.31
CA PRO A 27 2.30 -9.66 4.03
C PRO A 27 3.60 -8.98 3.65
N GLY A 28 4.35 -9.62 2.75
CA GLY A 28 5.52 -9.05 2.09
C GLY A 28 6.85 -9.35 2.74
N MET A 29 7.88 -9.52 1.89
CA MET A 29 9.24 -9.85 2.31
C MET A 29 9.90 -8.78 3.18
N HIS A 30 9.53 -7.50 3.00
CA HIS A 30 10.02 -6.42 3.86
C HIS A 30 9.56 -6.61 5.31
N ASN A 31 8.32 -7.08 5.54
CA ASN A 31 7.83 -7.39 6.89
C ASN A 31 8.47 -8.64 7.48
N VAL A 32 8.83 -9.63 6.65
CA VAL A 32 9.66 -10.77 7.12
C VAL A 32 11.01 -10.27 7.63
N ARG A 33 11.68 -9.37 6.90
CA ARG A 33 12.95 -8.77 7.34
C ARG A 33 12.81 -7.96 8.63
N ASN A 34 11.74 -7.18 8.77
CA ASN A 34 11.42 -6.47 10.01
C ASN A 34 11.19 -7.44 11.18
N ALA A 35 10.46 -8.54 10.94
CA ALA A 35 10.24 -9.58 11.95
C ALA A 35 11.54 -10.28 12.37
N LEU A 36 12.49 -10.50 11.45
CA LEU A 36 13.81 -11.06 11.80
C LEU A 36 14.55 -10.17 12.81
N ALA A 37 14.50 -8.84 12.62
CA ALA A 37 15.09 -7.91 13.58
C ALA A 37 14.39 -7.97 14.95
N ALA A 38 13.06 -8.03 14.96
CA ALA A 38 12.28 -8.18 16.18
C ALA A 38 12.61 -9.50 16.92
N VAL A 39 12.71 -10.62 16.19
CA VAL A 39 13.11 -11.92 16.75
C VAL A 39 14.51 -11.86 17.33
N ALA A 40 15.47 -11.23 16.64
CA ALA A 40 16.84 -11.11 17.13
C ALA A 40 16.89 -10.32 18.44
N VAL A 41 16.24 -9.18 18.51
CA VAL A 41 16.17 -8.36 19.74
C VAL A 41 15.47 -9.12 20.89
N ALA A 42 14.34 -9.77 20.61
CA ALA A 42 13.60 -10.54 21.60
C ALA A 42 14.43 -11.73 22.13
N THR A 43 15.19 -12.42 21.25
CA THR A 43 16.09 -13.51 21.64
C THR A 43 17.19 -13.00 22.58
N ILE A 44 17.85 -11.89 22.24
CA ILE A 44 18.89 -11.27 23.08
C ILE A 44 18.31 -10.83 24.46
N ALA A 45 17.05 -10.34 24.46
CA ALA A 45 16.37 -9.96 25.70
C ALA A 45 15.85 -11.14 26.52
N GLY A 46 16.07 -12.39 26.10
CA GLY A 46 15.64 -13.58 26.83
C GLY A 46 14.15 -13.87 26.76
N VAL A 47 13.44 -13.33 25.78
CA VAL A 47 12.00 -13.60 25.58
C VAL A 47 11.82 -15.04 25.11
N ARG A 48 10.87 -15.77 25.70
CA ARG A 48 10.59 -17.16 25.34
C ARG A 48 10.01 -17.27 23.93
N ASP A 49 10.35 -18.34 23.24
CA ASP A 49 9.96 -18.59 21.84
C ASP A 49 8.45 -18.56 21.63
N GLU A 50 7.66 -19.11 22.56
CA GLU A 50 6.20 -19.10 22.46
C GLU A 50 5.63 -17.68 22.48
N ALA A 51 6.25 -16.78 23.25
CA ALA A 51 5.84 -15.38 23.31
C ALA A 51 6.20 -14.62 22.03
N ILE A 52 7.36 -14.94 21.42
CA ILE A 52 7.79 -14.38 20.12
C ILE A 52 6.81 -14.82 19.03
N ILE A 53 6.55 -16.13 18.93
CA ILE A 53 5.61 -16.68 17.93
C ILE A 53 4.23 -16.04 18.08
N LYS A 54 3.68 -16.02 19.31
CA LYS A 54 2.37 -15.42 19.58
C LYS A 54 2.34 -13.94 19.22
N GLY A 55 3.35 -13.17 19.63
CA GLY A 55 3.42 -11.73 19.36
C GLY A 55 3.40 -11.42 17.86
N LEU A 56 4.15 -12.17 17.04
CA LEU A 56 4.19 -12.00 15.60
C LEU A 56 2.88 -12.43 14.90
N ALA A 57 2.26 -13.50 15.38
CA ALA A 57 0.99 -14.00 14.83
C ALA A 57 -0.19 -13.07 15.15
N GLU A 58 -0.18 -12.41 16.30
CA GLU A 58 -1.25 -11.51 16.75
C GLU A 58 -0.98 -10.03 16.39
N PHE A 59 0.21 -9.69 15.88
CA PHE A 59 0.57 -8.32 15.55
C PHE A 59 -0.29 -7.78 14.41
N LYS A 60 -1.03 -6.72 14.69
CA LYS A 60 -1.97 -6.10 13.74
C LYS A 60 -1.35 -5.04 12.83
N GLY A 61 -0.03 -4.90 12.90
CA GLY A 61 0.69 -3.88 12.14
C GLY A 61 0.73 -2.52 12.84
N VAL A 62 1.27 -1.56 12.14
CA VAL A 62 1.31 -0.15 12.52
C VAL A 62 0.31 0.59 11.63
N GLY A 63 -0.34 1.61 12.16
CA GLY A 63 -1.30 2.41 11.39
C GLY A 63 -0.72 2.87 10.06
N ARG A 64 -1.51 2.77 9.02
CA ARG A 64 -1.11 3.14 7.66
C ARG A 64 0.10 2.36 7.10
N ARG A 65 0.33 1.11 7.54
CA ARG A 65 1.32 0.17 6.98
C ARG A 65 0.60 -1.11 6.60
N PHE A 66 0.23 -1.21 5.32
CA PHE A 66 -0.62 -2.27 4.80
C PHE A 66 -1.93 -2.43 5.64
N ALA A 67 -2.53 -1.31 6.02
CA ALA A 67 -3.74 -1.31 6.84
C ALA A 67 -4.95 -1.75 6.00
N GLN A 68 -5.59 -2.85 6.40
CA GLN A 68 -6.77 -3.38 5.73
C GLN A 68 -8.03 -2.67 6.27
N TRP A 69 -8.73 -1.97 5.39
CA TRP A 69 -9.97 -1.24 5.71
C TRP A 69 -11.23 -2.07 5.46
N GLY A 70 -11.06 -3.26 4.85
CA GLY A 70 -12.15 -4.19 4.52
C GLY A 70 -12.69 -4.00 3.12
N GLU A 71 -13.93 -4.43 2.91
CA GLU A 71 -14.60 -4.39 1.62
C GLU A 71 -15.42 -3.11 1.46
N VAL A 72 -15.28 -2.46 0.30
CA VAL A 72 -16.03 -1.26 -0.08
C VAL A 72 -16.98 -1.63 -1.22
N PRO A 73 -18.29 -1.34 -1.11
CA PRO A 73 -19.25 -1.69 -2.16
C PRO A 73 -19.00 -0.91 -3.45
N VAL A 74 -19.21 -1.58 -4.57
CA VAL A 74 -19.25 -0.99 -5.91
C VAL A 74 -20.70 -0.84 -6.32
N HIS A 75 -21.07 0.38 -6.72
CA HIS A 75 -22.44 0.68 -7.15
C HIS A 75 -22.51 0.78 -8.67
N ALA A 76 -23.57 0.24 -9.26
CA ALA A 76 -23.95 0.51 -10.63
C ALA A 76 -24.59 1.89 -10.78
N GLU A 77 -24.84 2.32 -12.02
CA GLU A 77 -25.46 3.64 -12.30
C GLU A 77 -26.87 3.79 -11.69
N ASP A 78 -27.59 2.69 -11.52
CA ASP A 78 -28.91 2.66 -10.86
C ASP A 78 -28.82 2.65 -9.33
N GLY A 79 -27.62 2.70 -8.76
CA GLY A 79 -27.35 2.66 -7.31
C GLY A 79 -27.33 1.27 -6.70
N SER A 80 -27.61 0.21 -7.47
CA SER A 80 -27.51 -1.17 -6.96
C SER A 80 -26.05 -1.57 -6.67
N ILE A 81 -25.86 -2.43 -5.65
CA ILE A 81 -24.52 -2.97 -5.34
C ILE A 81 -24.23 -4.14 -6.27
N VAL A 82 -23.16 -4.03 -7.05
CA VAL A 82 -22.72 -5.07 -8.01
C VAL A 82 -21.51 -5.88 -7.53
N GLY A 83 -21.05 -5.64 -6.30
CA GLY A 83 -19.94 -6.33 -5.65
C GLY A 83 -19.17 -5.40 -4.75
N SER A 84 -17.93 -5.76 -4.43
CA SER A 84 -17.04 -4.96 -3.60
C SER A 84 -15.59 -5.03 -4.07
N TYR A 85 -14.76 -4.11 -3.61
CA TYR A 85 -13.30 -4.18 -3.69
C TYR A 85 -12.68 -4.16 -2.30
N SER A 86 -11.51 -4.79 -2.15
CA SER A 86 -10.75 -4.72 -0.90
C SER A 86 -9.97 -3.42 -0.85
N LEU A 87 -10.03 -2.69 0.27
CA LEU A 87 -9.33 -1.43 0.47
C LEU A 87 -8.14 -1.59 1.43
N ILE A 88 -6.97 -1.16 0.97
CA ILE A 88 -5.71 -1.14 1.71
C ILE A 88 -5.22 0.31 1.79
N ASP A 89 -4.70 0.72 2.95
CA ASP A 89 -4.00 2.00 3.10
C ASP A 89 -2.55 1.77 3.49
N ASP A 90 -1.64 2.47 2.82
CA ASP A 90 -0.21 2.41 3.10
C ASP A 90 0.42 3.81 3.10
N TYR A 91 1.32 4.03 4.04
CA TYR A 91 2.05 5.28 4.19
C TYR A 91 3.15 5.46 3.14
N GLY A 92 3.45 4.41 2.38
CA GLY A 92 4.50 4.39 1.35
C GLY A 92 4.44 5.61 0.44
N HIS A 93 5.51 6.37 0.42
CA HIS A 93 5.62 7.64 -0.31
C HIS A 93 6.96 7.78 -1.02
N HIS A 94 7.80 6.76 -0.95
CA HIS A 94 9.02 6.62 -1.72
C HIS A 94 8.87 5.45 -2.71
N PRO A 95 9.40 5.51 -3.94
CA PRO A 95 9.21 4.46 -4.95
C PRO A 95 9.54 3.04 -4.45
N HIS A 96 10.61 2.88 -3.66
CA HIS A 96 10.98 1.58 -3.09
C HIS A 96 9.97 1.05 -2.06
N GLU A 97 9.39 1.94 -1.23
CA GLU A 97 8.34 1.55 -0.28
C GLU A 97 7.09 1.11 -1.06
N MET A 98 6.69 1.89 -2.07
CA MET A 98 5.54 1.58 -2.92
C MET A 98 5.73 0.23 -3.63
N ALA A 99 6.90 -0.01 -4.23
CA ALA A 99 7.20 -1.27 -4.90
C ALA A 99 7.09 -2.46 -3.92
N ALA A 100 7.58 -2.32 -2.68
CA ALA A 100 7.51 -3.36 -1.67
C ALA A 100 6.06 -3.65 -1.24
N THR A 101 5.24 -2.61 -1.05
CA THR A 101 3.82 -2.76 -0.72
C THR A 101 3.04 -3.38 -1.87
N LEU A 102 3.26 -2.95 -3.12
CA LEU A 102 2.59 -3.50 -4.30
C LEU A 102 2.98 -4.96 -4.55
N ALA A 103 4.24 -5.33 -4.32
CA ALA A 103 4.67 -6.73 -4.35
C ALA A 103 3.95 -7.57 -3.29
N ALA A 104 3.73 -7.02 -2.09
CA ALA A 104 2.95 -7.69 -1.04
C ALA A 104 1.47 -7.84 -1.43
N VAL A 105 0.86 -6.84 -2.07
CA VAL A 105 -0.51 -6.89 -2.61
C VAL A 105 -0.61 -7.98 -3.67
N ARG A 106 0.30 -8.01 -4.65
CA ARG A 106 0.32 -9.04 -5.69
C ARG A 106 0.54 -10.45 -5.12
N GLY A 107 1.36 -10.58 -4.07
CA GLY A 107 1.57 -11.86 -3.38
C GLY A 107 0.34 -12.34 -2.60
N ALA A 108 -0.45 -11.43 -2.04
CA ALA A 108 -1.66 -11.76 -1.30
C ALA A 108 -2.87 -12.03 -2.22
N TRP A 109 -2.95 -11.35 -3.35
CA TRP A 109 -4.04 -11.43 -4.34
C TRP A 109 -3.49 -11.51 -5.78
N PRO A 110 -2.89 -12.64 -6.19
CA PRO A 110 -2.16 -12.74 -7.47
C PRO A 110 -3.05 -12.52 -8.70
N ASP A 111 -4.33 -12.89 -8.62
CA ASP A 111 -5.25 -12.87 -9.74
C ASP A 111 -6.18 -11.66 -9.76
N ARG A 112 -6.04 -10.75 -8.78
CA ARG A 112 -6.91 -9.56 -8.69
C ARG A 112 -6.27 -8.36 -9.34
N ARG A 113 -7.10 -7.54 -9.98
CA ARG A 113 -6.69 -6.24 -10.51
C ARG A 113 -6.33 -5.29 -9.37
N VAL A 114 -5.23 -4.54 -9.52
CA VAL A 114 -4.73 -3.59 -8.52
C VAL A 114 -4.92 -2.17 -9.03
N VAL A 115 -5.66 -1.38 -8.26
CA VAL A 115 -5.87 0.06 -8.47
C VAL A 115 -5.10 0.82 -7.42
N VAL A 116 -4.23 1.73 -7.81
CA VAL A 116 -3.45 2.57 -6.88
C VAL A 116 -3.98 3.99 -6.91
N ALA A 117 -4.40 4.49 -5.75
CA ALA A 117 -4.63 5.91 -5.53
C ALA A 117 -3.41 6.48 -4.79
N PHE A 118 -2.62 7.32 -5.45
CA PHE A 118 -1.35 7.81 -4.91
C PHE A 118 -1.36 9.34 -4.76
N GLN A 119 -0.89 9.82 -3.61
CA GLN A 119 -0.59 11.23 -3.38
C GLN A 119 0.92 11.43 -3.29
N PRO A 120 1.57 12.04 -4.27
CA PRO A 120 2.97 12.43 -4.16
C PRO A 120 3.16 13.38 -2.97
N HIS A 121 4.28 13.24 -2.27
CA HIS A 121 4.57 14.01 -1.07
C HIS A 121 5.86 14.78 -1.26
N ARG A 122 5.79 16.12 -1.28
CA ARG A 122 6.81 17.12 -1.61
C ARG A 122 7.11 17.21 -3.10
N TYR A 123 7.21 18.43 -3.58
CA TYR A 123 7.59 18.70 -4.96
C TYR A 123 9.02 18.27 -5.26
N THR A 124 9.97 18.48 -4.32
CA THR A 124 11.36 18.06 -4.48
C THR A 124 11.46 16.55 -4.71
N ARG A 125 10.78 15.72 -3.90
CA ARG A 125 10.78 14.27 -4.10
C ARG A 125 10.08 13.87 -5.39
N THR A 126 8.97 14.52 -5.73
CA THR A 126 8.25 14.21 -6.98
C THR A 126 9.16 14.44 -8.18
N ARG A 127 9.92 15.54 -8.21
CA ARG A 127 10.92 15.81 -9.23
C ARG A 127 12.04 14.78 -9.24
N ASP A 128 12.68 14.57 -8.09
CA ASP A 128 13.89 13.74 -7.98
C ASP A 128 13.63 12.25 -8.22
N CYS A 129 12.40 11.80 -8.00
CA CYS A 129 11.98 10.39 -8.16
C CYS A 129 10.94 10.20 -9.28
N LEU A 130 10.71 11.16 -10.17
CA LEU A 130 9.63 11.12 -11.17
C LEU A 130 9.64 9.81 -11.97
N GLU A 131 10.78 9.46 -12.55
CA GLU A 131 10.96 8.25 -13.35
C GLU A 131 10.71 6.98 -12.53
N LEU A 132 11.22 6.92 -11.30
CA LEU A 132 11.03 5.78 -10.42
C LEU A 132 9.56 5.63 -9.99
N PHE A 133 8.85 6.73 -9.75
CA PHE A 133 7.41 6.70 -9.50
C PHE A 133 6.65 6.19 -10.72
N ALA A 134 6.98 6.69 -11.89
CA ALA A 134 6.35 6.27 -13.13
C ALA A 134 6.60 4.78 -13.40
N ASP A 135 7.81 4.27 -13.17
CA ASP A 135 8.13 2.85 -13.30
C ASP A 135 7.28 1.97 -12.36
N VAL A 136 7.21 2.34 -11.08
CA VAL A 136 6.41 1.59 -10.09
C VAL A 136 4.93 1.62 -10.42
N LEU A 137 4.39 2.79 -10.78
CA LEU A 137 2.97 2.97 -11.11
C LEU A 137 2.58 2.32 -12.44
N SER A 138 3.51 2.15 -13.35
CA SER A 138 3.28 1.43 -14.61
C SER A 138 3.06 -0.08 -14.42
N GLY A 139 3.49 -0.64 -13.28
CA GLY A 139 3.34 -2.05 -12.94
C GLY A 139 1.97 -2.44 -12.36
N VAL A 140 1.01 -1.48 -12.25
CA VAL A 140 -0.34 -1.75 -11.75
C VAL A 140 -1.39 -1.59 -12.85
N ASP A 141 -2.60 -2.08 -12.57
CA ASP A 141 -3.65 -2.12 -13.60
C ASP A 141 -4.29 -0.75 -13.84
N GLU A 142 -4.46 0.05 -12.78
CA GLU A 142 -5.00 1.40 -12.87
C GLU A 142 -4.36 2.32 -11.81
N VAL A 143 -4.25 3.59 -12.15
CA VAL A 143 -3.69 4.64 -11.29
C VAL A 143 -4.62 5.85 -11.23
N VAL A 144 -4.85 6.33 -10.02
CA VAL A 144 -5.50 7.63 -9.74
C VAL A 144 -4.50 8.45 -8.92
N LEU A 145 -4.18 9.65 -9.38
CA LEU A 145 -3.26 10.54 -8.69
C LEU A 145 -4.02 11.64 -7.96
N ALA A 146 -3.67 11.90 -6.72
CA ALA A 146 -4.03 13.13 -6.05
C ALA A 146 -3.01 14.22 -6.37
N GLU A 147 -3.39 15.48 -6.19
CA GLU A 147 -2.44 16.59 -6.22
C GLU A 147 -1.31 16.39 -5.20
N VAL A 148 -0.11 16.91 -5.50
CA VAL A 148 1.05 16.82 -4.62
C VAL A 148 0.73 17.43 -3.24
N TYR A 149 1.02 16.70 -2.18
CA TYR A 149 1.02 17.26 -0.82
C TYR A 149 2.33 18.06 -0.63
N PRO A 150 2.27 19.39 -0.49
CA PRO A 150 3.46 20.23 -0.55
C PRO A 150 4.38 20.10 0.66
N ALA A 151 3.84 19.76 1.85
CA ALA A 151 4.60 19.69 3.11
C ALA A 151 5.45 20.94 3.40
N GLY A 152 4.92 22.13 3.06
CA GLY A 152 5.58 23.41 3.25
C GLY A 152 6.52 23.85 2.10
N GLU A 153 6.66 23.06 1.04
CA GLU A 153 7.43 23.43 -0.13
C GLU A 153 6.59 24.30 -1.10
N ALA A 154 7.27 25.20 -1.80
CA ALA A 154 6.68 25.91 -2.95
C ALA A 154 6.56 24.96 -4.15
N PRO A 155 5.60 25.17 -5.05
CA PRO A 155 5.48 24.41 -6.29
C PRO A 155 6.77 24.52 -7.13
N ILE A 156 7.14 23.37 -7.73
CA ILE A 156 8.27 23.26 -8.65
C ILE A 156 7.71 22.90 -10.02
N GLU A 157 8.06 23.64 -11.04
CA GLU A 157 7.65 23.37 -12.43
C GLU A 157 8.10 21.96 -12.86
N GLY A 158 7.20 21.19 -13.47
CA GLY A 158 7.46 19.82 -13.88
C GLY A 158 7.43 18.77 -12.76
N ALA A 159 7.14 19.17 -11.51
CA ALA A 159 7.15 18.28 -10.34
C ALA A 159 5.75 18.07 -9.75
N ASP A 160 4.73 18.16 -10.54
CA ASP A 160 3.33 17.94 -10.12
C ASP A 160 2.77 16.59 -10.57
N SER A 161 1.55 16.31 -10.13
CA SER A 161 0.87 15.05 -10.44
C SER A 161 0.46 14.94 -11.92
N ALA A 162 0.35 16.05 -12.65
CA ALA A 162 0.04 16.03 -14.08
C ALA A 162 1.26 15.51 -14.88
N HIS A 163 2.46 15.99 -14.56
CA HIS A 163 3.70 15.50 -15.17
C HIS A 163 3.97 14.03 -14.81
N LEU A 164 3.65 13.61 -13.57
CA LEU A 164 3.72 12.19 -13.22
C LEU A 164 2.70 11.35 -14.01
N ALA A 165 1.49 11.87 -14.24
CA ALA A 165 0.50 11.20 -15.07
C ALA A 165 0.97 11.05 -16.53
N ASP A 166 1.63 12.08 -17.05
CA ASP A 166 2.20 12.03 -18.41
C ASP A 166 3.34 11.00 -18.50
N ALA A 167 4.23 10.97 -17.52
CA ALA A 167 5.31 9.98 -17.45
C ALA A 167 4.80 8.53 -17.32
N VAL A 168 3.70 8.30 -16.61
CA VAL A 168 3.03 6.98 -16.58
C VAL A 168 2.37 6.68 -17.92
N ALA A 169 1.73 7.67 -18.57
CA ALA A 169 1.09 7.50 -19.86
C ALA A 169 2.09 7.12 -20.96
N GLU A 170 3.28 7.70 -20.96
CA GLU A 170 4.36 7.33 -21.90
C GLU A 170 4.75 5.85 -21.80
N ARG A 171 4.68 5.25 -20.60
CA ARG A 171 5.03 3.85 -20.37
C ARG A 171 3.89 2.86 -20.66
N THR A 172 2.66 3.29 -20.41
CA THR A 172 1.50 2.37 -20.41
C THR A 172 0.52 2.62 -21.55
N GLY A 173 0.62 3.75 -22.25
CA GLY A 173 -0.37 4.24 -23.19
C GLY A 173 -1.67 4.73 -22.54
N ARG A 174 -1.75 4.77 -21.21
CA ARG A 174 -2.93 5.19 -20.43
C ARG A 174 -2.56 6.27 -19.45
N ARG A 175 -3.19 7.43 -19.57
CA ARG A 175 -2.94 8.55 -18.65
C ARG A 175 -3.76 8.39 -17.39
N PRO A 176 -3.13 8.36 -16.20
CA PRO A 176 -3.83 8.39 -14.92
C PRO A 176 -4.77 9.59 -14.79
N THR A 177 -5.89 9.39 -14.11
CA THR A 177 -6.74 10.50 -13.65
C THR A 177 -6.02 11.25 -12.55
N VAL A 178 -5.92 12.57 -12.67
CA VAL A 178 -5.46 13.46 -11.59
C VAL A 178 -6.68 14.13 -10.97
N ALA A 179 -6.81 14.09 -9.65
CA ALA A 179 -7.95 14.62 -8.91
C ALA A 179 -7.48 15.47 -7.74
N THR A 180 -8.32 16.42 -7.32
CA THR A 180 -8.15 17.07 -6.01
C THR A 180 -8.35 16.04 -4.89
N LEU A 181 -7.89 16.33 -3.69
CA LEU A 181 -8.12 15.44 -2.55
C LEU A 181 -9.62 15.28 -2.22
N GLU A 182 -10.42 16.31 -2.53
CA GLU A 182 -11.87 16.30 -2.33
C GLU A 182 -12.55 15.34 -3.31
N ASP A 183 -12.15 15.37 -4.57
CA ASP A 183 -12.70 14.54 -5.66
C ASP A 183 -12.14 13.14 -5.73
N LEU A 184 -11.04 12.87 -5.00
CA LEU A 184 -10.33 11.59 -5.04
C LEU A 184 -11.24 10.38 -4.72
N PRO A 185 -12.13 10.42 -3.71
CA PRO A 185 -13.05 9.30 -3.47
C PRO A 185 -13.95 9.00 -4.66
N ALA A 186 -14.47 10.02 -5.33
CA ALA A 186 -15.30 9.86 -6.52
C ALA A 186 -14.49 9.34 -7.72
N ALA A 187 -13.24 9.79 -7.87
CA ALA A 187 -12.34 9.29 -8.91
C ALA A 187 -11.99 7.80 -8.69
N ILE A 188 -11.71 7.40 -7.44
CA ILE A 188 -11.50 6.00 -7.08
C ILE A 188 -12.76 5.17 -7.38
N ALA A 189 -13.94 5.63 -6.97
CA ALA A 189 -15.20 4.91 -7.18
C ALA A 189 -15.52 4.71 -8.67
N ARG A 190 -15.16 5.65 -9.55
CA ARG A 190 -15.30 5.50 -11.01
C ARG A 190 -14.31 4.53 -11.64
N THR A 191 -13.15 4.33 -11.00
CA THR A 191 -12.06 3.50 -11.53
C THR A 191 -12.13 2.06 -11.02
N ALA A 192 -12.49 1.89 -9.75
CA ALA A 192 -12.55 0.59 -9.08
C ALA A 192 -13.74 -0.25 -9.58
N ARG A 193 -13.53 -1.56 -9.63
CA ARG A 193 -14.53 -2.56 -10.04
C ARG A 193 -14.68 -3.61 -8.94
N ALA A 194 -15.78 -4.34 -8.99
CA ALA A 194 -15.96 -5.51 -8.13
C ALA A 194 -14.81 -6.51 -8.33
N GLY A 195 -14.25 -6.97 -7.23
CA GLY A 195 -13.11 -7.88 -7.22
C GLY A 195 -11.73 -7.20 -7.21
N ASP A 196 -11.62 -5.89 -7.35
CA ASP A 196 -10.33 -5.19 -7.29
C ASP A 196 -9.70 -5.17 -5.90
N VAL A 197 -8.40 -4.91 -5.85
CA VAL A 197 -7.70 -4.43 -4.66
C VAL A 197 -7.33 -2.96 -4.89
N VAL A 198 -7.92 -2.08 -4.12
CA VAL A 198 -7.62 -0.64 -4.14
C VAL A 198 -6.63 -0.32 -3.05
N VAL A 199 -5.54 0.35 -3.40
CA VAL A 199 -4.48 0.74 -2.47
C VAL A 199 -4.37 2.25 -2.45
N THR A 200 -4.65 2.89 -1.31
CA THR A 200 -4.33 4.30 -1.09
C THR A 200 -2.92 4.42 -0.56
N MET A 201 -2.08 5.27 -1.18
CA MET A 201 -0.66 5.39 -0.84
C MET A 201 -0.21 6.84 -0.72
N GLY A 202 0.58 7.14 0.29
CA GLY A 202 1.20 8.44 0.49
C GLY A 202 1.27 8.89 1.95
N ALA A 203 2.25 9.75 2.27
CA ALA A 203 2.47 10.27 3.62
C ALA A 203 1.59 11.48 3.99
N GLY A 204 0.86 12.02 3.01
CA GLY A 204 0.06 13.23 3.17
C GLY A 204 -1.38 12.97 3.59
N SER A 205 -2.24 13.91 3.22
CA SER A 205 -3.66 13.95 3.56
C SER A 205 -4.49 12.83 2.91
N ILE A 206 -3.95 12.08 1.97
CA ILE A 206 -4.59 10.90 1.39
C ILE A 206 -4.96 9.85 2.45
N GLY A 207 -4.28 9.82 3.60
CA GLY A 207 -4.61 8.94 4.71
C GLY A 207 -6.03 9.10 5.27
N ARG A 208 -6.74 10.17 4.92
CA ARG A 208 -8.15 10.38 5.29
C ARG A 208 -9.14 9.76 4.29
N ILE A 209 -8.65 9.31 3.14
CA ILE A 209 -9.51 8.79 2.06
C ILE A 209 -10.14 7.44 2.43
N PRO A 210 -9.44 6.47 3.07
CA PRO A 210 -10.07 5.22 3.46
C PRO A 210 -11.31 5.38 4.35
N ALA A 211 -11.27 6.30 5.31
CA ALA A 211 -12.42 6.61 6.16
C ALA A 211 -13.61 7.13 5.33
N LYS A 212 -13.36 8.03 4.35
CA LYS A 212 -14.40 8.53 3.45
C LYS A 212 -15.00 7.44 2.58
N LEU A 213 -14.18 6.53 2.04
CA LEU A 213 -14.64 5.43 1.18
C LEU A 213 -15.45 4.38 1.94
N THR A 214 -15.12 4.14 3.22
CA THR A 214 -15.81 3.13 4.05
C THR A 214 -16.94 3.67 4.88
N GLY A 215 -17.11 5.01 4.95
CA GLY A 215 -18.06 5.65 5.85
C GLY A 215 -17.74 5.43 7.35
N ARG A 216 -16.50 5.02 7.68
CA ARG A 216 -16.06 4.82 9.06
C ARG A 216 -15.40 6.10 9.57
N ASN A 217 -15.66 6.45 10.82
CA ASN A 217 -14.88 7.48 11.51
C ASN A 217 -13.53 6.85 11.94
N GLU A 218 -12.44 7.65 11.86
CA GLU A 218 -11.11 7.28 12.36
C GLU A 218 -11.13 6.95 13.85
#